data_e4c2be6cc49fdf782d845f346dcec309
#
_entry.id   e4c2be6cc49fdf782d845f346dcec309
#
_cell.length_a   1.000
_cell.length_b   1.000
_cell.length_c   1.000
_cell.angle_alpha   90.00
_cell.angle_beta   90.00
_cell.angle_gamma   90.00
#
_symmetry.space_group_name_H-M   'P 1'
#
loop_
_entity.id
_entity.type
_entity.pdbx_description
1 polymer ?
#
loop_
_entity_poly.entity_id
_entity_poly.type
_entity_poly.pdbx_seq_one_letter_code
_entity_poly.pdbx_strand_id
1 'polypeptide(L)'
;MDEFFDVLRDDPIDRWYEIGNVITVVDAKLEPELSDEADYLLASEAANAGCIVLSRSQEATEEEIKNTIAHLNQAMEKVQCKRRFADEIVVKDWAAFDDTDYEKLLSCGYVPENYRKMHIEEGETFKSLYFMNLDKTKEEITKAAKNILEDKECGQVFRIKGFLKDEEGKWMELNATHQEMRICPIPEGQEVVIVIGEELNEEKIQQYFSM
;
A
#
# COMPACT_ATOMS: atom_id res chain seq x y z
N MET A 1 13.08 -2.99 -0.73
CA MET A 1 13.52 -3.61 0.54
C MET A 1 14.90 -4.25 0.44
N ASP A 2 15.21 -4.97 -0.63
CA ASP A 2 16.49 -5.69 -0.84
C ASP A 2 17.72 -4.82 -0.64
N GLU A 3 17.79 -3.69 -1.33
CA GLU A 3 18.91 -2.76 -1.25
C GLU A 3 19.14 -2.25 0.18
N PHE A 4 18.06 -2.03 0.93
CA PHE A 4 18.18 -1.60 2.33
C PHE A 4 18.87 -2.67 3.19
N PHE A 5 18.50 -3.93 3.04
CA PHE A 5 19.14 -5.02 3.75
C PHE A 5 20.58 -5.25 3.30
N ASP A 6 20.87 -5.12 2.00
CA ASP A 6 22.21 -5.25 1.46
C ASP A 6 23.11 -4.15 2.04
N VAL A 7 22.65 -2.89 2.04
CA VAL A 7 23.41 -1.76 2.64
C VAL A 7 23.64 -1.97 4.14
N LEU A 8 22.67 -2.46 4.91
CA LEU A 8 22.86 -2.73 6.34
C LEU A 8 23.88 -3.85 6.62
N ARG A 9 24.12 -4.73 5.66
CA ARG A 9 25.09 -5.84 5.78
C ARG A 9 26.47 -5.52 5.22
N ASP A 10 26.65 -4.35 4.60
CA ASP A 10 27.93 -3.91 4.04
C ASP A 10 28.84 -3.32 5.09
N ASP A 11 30.17 -3.57 4.95
CA ASP A 11 31.22 -2.92 5.77
C ASP A 11 31.31 -1.41 5.43
N PRO A 12 31.34 -0.51 6.41
CA PRO A 12 31.45 -0.73 7.85
C PRO A 12 30.10 -0.71 8.61
N ILE A 13 28.95 -0.65 7.91
CA ILE A 13 27.64 -0.43 8.51
C ILE A 13 27.25 -1.61 9.39
N ASP A 14 27.55 -2.83 8.97
CA ASP A 14 27.31 -4.08 9.70
C ASP A 14 27.97 -4.13 11.10
N ARG A 15 28.99 -3.30 11.33
CA ARG A 15 29.68 -3.17 12.63
C ARG A 15 28.96 -2.23 13.60
N TRP A 16 28.07 -1.42 13.11
CA TRP A 16 27.46 -0.32 13.86
C TRP A 16 25.97 -0.50 14.06
N TYR A 17 25.33 -1.33 13.22
CA TYR A 17 23.91 -1.56 13.21
C TYR A 17 23.60 -3.05 13.22
N GLU A 18 22.54 -3.40 13.92
CA GLU A 18 21.96 -4.72 13.94
C GLU A 18 20.52 -4.62 13.45
N ILE A 19 20.11 -5.54 12.58
CA ILE A 19 18.72 -5.61 12.13
C ILE A 19 17.86 -6.08 13.31
N GLY A 20 16.97 -5.22 13.76
CA GLY A 20 16.04 -5.52 14.84
C GLY A 20 14.80 -6.22 14.33
N ASN A 21 13.62 -5.59 14.52
CA ASN A 21 12.35 -6.14 14.10
C ASN A 21 11.98 -5.65 12.70
N VAL A 22 11.57 -6.58 11.84
CA VAL A 22 11.03 -6.31 10.51
C VAL A 22 9.55 -6.67 10.52
N ILE A 23 8.70 -5.67 10.45
CA ILE A 23 7.25 -5.83 10.44
C ILE A 23 6.75 -5.39 9.07
N THR A 24 6.11 -6.31 8.35
CA THR A 24 5.45 -5.98 7.07
C THR A 24 3.96 -5.83 7.30
N VAL A 25 3.41 -4.69 6.85
CA VAL A 25 1.98 -4.41 6.94
C VAL A 25 1.37 -4.60 5.57
N VAL A 26 0.44 -5.54 5.46
CA VAL A 26 -0.29 -5.84 4.22
C VAL A 26 -1.75 -5.48 4.41
N ASP A 27 -2.38 -4.92 3.39
CA ASP A 27 -3.80 -4.63 3.43
C ASP A 27 -4.61 -5.92 3.39
N ALA A 28 -5.52 -6.14 4.35
CA ALA A 28 -6.40 -7.30 4.37
C ALA A 28 -7.34 -7.37 3.16
N LYS A 29 -7.53 -6.25 2.46
CA LYS A 29 -8.32 -6.10 1.22
C LYS A 29 -7.38 -5.82 0.04
N LEU A 30 -6.33 -6.64 -0.08
CA LEU A 30 -5.38 -6.53 -1.18
C LEU A 30 -6.10 -6.69 -2.53
N GLU A 31 -5.74 -5.85 -3.50
CA GLU A 31 -6.27 -5.98 -4.87
C GLU A 31 -5.94 -7.38 -5.43
N PRO A 32 -6.93 -8.05 -6.05
CA PRO A 32 -6.76 -9.44 -6.50
C PRO A 32 -5.82 -9.59 -7.69
N GLU A 33 -5.67 -8.53 -8.49
CA GLU A 33 -4.81 -8.51 -9.68
C GLU A 33 -3.73 -7.45 -9.52
N LEU A 34 -2.53 -7.90 -9.18
CA LEU A 34 -1.33 -7.06 -9.13
C LEU A 34 -0.43 -7.36 -10.34
N SER A 35 0.35 -6.37 -10.76
CA SER A 35 1.42 -6.59 -11.74
C SER A 35 2.50 -7.53 -11.18
N ASP A 36 3.34 -8.07 -12.03
CA ASP A 36 4.46 -8.92 -11.61
C ASP A 36 5.47 -8.12 -10.76
N GLU A 37 5.62 -6.82 -11.04
CA GLU A 37 6.44 -5.88 -10.28
C GLU A 37 5.85 -5.63 -8.89
N ALA A 38 4.54 -5.42 -8.78
CA ALA A 38 3.86 -5.23 -7.50
C ALA A 38 3.90 -6.51 -6.65
N ASP A 39 3.71 -7.67 -7.25
CA ASP A 39 3.88 -8.98 -6.60
C ASP A 39 5.32 -9.17 -6.10
N TYR A 40 6.31 -8.77 -6.89
CA TYR A 40 7.69 -8.81 -6.48
C TYR A 40 7.94 -7.91 -5.26
N LEU A 41 7.44 -6.68 -5.28
CA LEU A 41 7.57 -5.77 -4.13
C LEU A 41 6.92 -6.35 -2.88
N LEU A 42 5.69 -6.85 -3.00
CA LEU A 42 4.97 -7.53 -1.93
C LEU A 42 5.79 -8.69 -1.34
N ALA A 43 6.34 -9.56 -2.20
CA ALA A 43 7.18 -10.68 -1.79
C ALA A 43 8.49 -10.22 -1.14
N SER A 44 9.16 -9.22 -1.71
CA SER A 44 10.43 -8.70 -1.20
C SER A 44 10.31 -8.08 0.20
N GLU A 45 9.18 -7.42 0.47
CA GLU A 45 8.88 -6.86 1.78
C GLU A 45 8.50 -7.93 2.80
N ALA A 46 7.79 -8.96 2.37
CA ALA A 46 7.34 -10.04 3.25
C ALA A 46 8.43 -11.09 3.54
N ALA A 47 9.35 -11.33 2.61
CA ALA A 47 10.32 -12.41 2.70
C ALA A 47 11.17 -12.37 3.98
N ASN A 48 11.62 -11.18 4.37
CA ASN A 48 12.47 -11.01 5.55
C ASN A 48 11.70 -10.55 6.80
N ALA A 49 10.40 -10.44 6.75
CA ALA A 49 9.59 -10.00 7.89
C ALA A 49 9.65 -11.00 9.04
N GLY A 50 9.90 -10.54 10.25
CA GLY A 50 9.71 -11.33 11.47
C GLY A 50 8.23 -11.49 11.80
N CYS A 51 7.40 -10.51 11.40
CA CYS A 51 5.96 -10.53 11.59
C CYS A 51 5.26 -9.89 10.40
N ILE A 52 4.14 -10.47 9.99
CA ILE A 52 3.21 -9.86 9.03
C ILE A 52 1.94 -9.48 9.76
N VAL A 53 1.46 -8.26 9.51
CA VAL A 53 0.23 -7.72 10.09
C VAL A 53 -0.73 -7.36 8.98
N LEU A 54 -1.96 -7.86 9.02
CA LEU A 54 -3.01 -7.44 8.11
C LEU A 54 -3.70 -6.19 8.65
N SER A 55 -3.46 -5.06 8.00
CA SER A 55 -4.19 -3.82 8.27
C SER A 55 -5.63 -3.92 7.76
N ARG A 56 -6.53 -3.15 8.35
CA ARG A 56 -7.96 -3.13 8.00
C ARG A 56 -8.66 -4.50 8.11
N SER A 57 -8.11 -5.43 8.87
CA SER A 57 -8.69 -6.76 9.05
C SER A 57 -10.11 -6.73 9.65
N GLN A 58 -10.44 -5.71 10.45
CA GLN A 58 -11.77 -5.47 10.99
C GLN A 58 -12.80 -5.04 9.93
N GLU A 59 -12.35 -4.61 8.76
CA GLU A 59 -13.18 -4.18 7.64
C GLU A 59 -13.29 -5.25 6.54
N ALA A 60 -12.47 -6.29 6.63
CA ALA A 60 -12.38 -7.35 5.66
C ALA A 60 -13.23 -8.56 6.08
N THR A 61 -13.78 -9.25 5.10
CA THR A 61 -14.42 -10.55 5.28
C THR A 61 -13.37 -11.66 5.49
N GLU A 62 -13.77 -12.78 6.06
CA GLU A 62 -12.88 -13.94 6.18
C GLU A 62 -12.37 -14.44 4.82
N GLU A 63 -13.16 -14.27 3.76
CA GLU A 63 -12.78 -14.66 2.41
C GLU A 63 -11.72 -13.72 1.83
N GLU A 64 -11.86 -12.40 1.99
CA GLU A 64 -10.86 -11.41 1.59
C GLU A 64 -9.53 -11.65 2.31
N ILE A 65 -9.56 -11.91 3.62
CA ILE A 65 -8.35 -12.25 4.40
C ILE A 65 -7.68 -13.51 3.85
N LYS A 66 -8.43 -14.58 3.60
CA LYS A 66 -7.90 -15.82 3.01
C LYS A 66 -7.31 -15.59 1.62
N ASN A 67 -7.98 -14.79 0.79
CA ASN A 67 -7.50 -14.46 -0.54
C ASN A 67 -6.21 -13.64 -0.48
N THR A 68 -6.10 -12.66 0.41
CA THR A 68 -4.87 -11.89 0.64
C THR A 68 -3.71 -12.77 1.06
N ILE A 69 -3.93 -13.71 2.00
CA ILE A 69 -2.90 -14.66 2.44
C ILE A 69 -2.48 -15.60 1.30
N ALA A 70 -3.45 -16.08 0.52
CA ALA A 70 -3.18 -16.92 -0.65
C ALA A 70 -2.36 -16.16 -1.71
N HIS A 71 -2.73 -14.91 -2.00
CA HIS A 71 -2.02 -14.05 -2.94
C HIS A 71 -0.59 -13.78 -2.47
N LEU A 72 -0.39 -13.45 -1.20
CA LEU A 72 0.94 -13.28 -0.61
C LEU A 72 1.81 -14.53 -0.82
N ASN A 73 1.25 -15.73 -0.58
CA ASN A 73 1.96 -16.97 -0.80
C ASN A 73 2.26 -17.25 -2.29
N GLN A 74 1.40 -16.82 -3.21
CA GLN A 74 1.66 -16.89 -4.65
C GLN A 74 2.78 -15.94 -5.06
N ALA A 75 2.79 -14.71 -4.55
CA ALA A 75 3.87 -13.75 -4.78
C ALA A 75 5.22 -14.31 -4.30
N MET A 76 5.25 -14.94 -3.11
CA MET A 76 6.45 -15.63 -2.60
C MET A 76 6.92 -16.76 -3.54
N GLU A 77 5.98 -17.50 -4.13
CA GLU A 77 6.31 -18.57 -5.07
C GLU A 77 6.90 -18.04 -6.38
N LYS A 78 6.34 -16.94 -6.92
CA LYS A 78 6.85 -16.27 -8.13
C LYS A 78 8.33 -15.87 -7.98
N VAL A 79 8.74 -15.41 -6.81
CA VAL A 79 10.14 -15.07 -6.52
C VAL A 79 10.98 -16.26 -6.03
N GLN A 80 10.46 -17.48 -6.11
CA GLN A 80 11.13 -18.70 -5.68
C GLN A 80 11.53 -18.71 -4.19
N CYS A 81 10.86 -17.93 -3.35
CA CYS A 81 11.02 -17.98 -1.92
C CYS A 81 10.33 -19.22 -1.35
N LYS A 82 10.98 -19.91 -0.40
CA LYS A 82 10.42 -21.11 0.23
C LYS A 82 9.46 -20.82 1.36
N ARG A 83 9.53 -19.61 1.92
CA ARG A 83 8.67 -19.21 3.03
C ARG A 83 7.20 -19.16 2.62
N ARG A 84 6.34 -19.61 3.51
CA ARG A 84 4.88 -19.57 3.38
C ARG A 84 4.28 -19.03 4.65
N PHE A 85 3.17 -18.35 4.53
CA PHE A 85 2.46 -17.71 5.63
C PHE A 85 1.12 -18.38 5.86
N ALA A 86 0.77 -18.55 7.11
CA ALA A 86 -0.50 -19.10 7.57
C ALA A 86 -0.93 -18.45 8.89
N ASP A 87 -0.88 -19.18 9.99
CA ASP A 87 -1.39 -18.75 11.31
C ASP A 87 -0.47 -17.73 12.02
N GLU A 88 0.77 -17.54 11.55
CA GLU A 88 1.69 -16.57 12.11
C GLU A 88 1.37 -15.11 11.75
N ILE A 89 0.48 -14.90 10.78
CA ILE A 89 0.02 -13.55 10.40
C ILE A 89 -0.86 -12.98 11.52
N VAL A 90 -0.60 -11.75 11.89
CA VAL A 90 -1.44 -11.03 12.86
C VAL A 90 -2.68 -10.48 12.14
N VAL A 91 -3.83 -11.06 12.47
CA VAL A 91 -5.14 -10.67 11.97
C VAL A 91 -5.98 -10.23 13.16
N LYS A 92 -5.87 -8.96 13.55
CA LYS A 92 -6.56 -8.44 14.74
C LYS A 92 -6.85 -6.95 14.56
N ASP A 93 -8.02 -6.51 15.03
CA ASP A 93 -8.35 -5.09 15.09
C ASP A 93 -7.36 -4.35 16.02
N TRP A 94 -6.81 -3.24 15.53
CA TRP A 94 -5.89 -2.41 16.30
C TRP A 94 -6.46 -1.94 17.63
N ALA A 95 -7.77 -1.66 17.67
CA ALA A 95 -8.46 -1.23 18.89
C ALA A 95 -8.54 -2.33 19.96
N ALA A 96 -8.32 -3.59 19.55
CA ALA A 96 -8.33 -4.75 20.43
C ALA A 96 -6.91 -5.23 20.81
N PHE A 97 -5.86 -4.53 20.39
CA PHE A 97 -4.48 -4.88 20.77
C PHE A 97 -4.26 -4.68 22.25
N ASP A 98 -3.58 -5.61 22.86
CA ASP A 98 -3.14 -5.59 24.25
C ASP A 98 -1.59 -5.62 24.32
N ASP A 99 -1.07 -5.56 25.55
CA ASP A 99 0.38 -5.55 25.78
C ASP A 99 1.09 -6.79 25.18
N THR A 100 0.43 -7.94 25.16
CA THR A 100 0.99 -9.17 24.59
C THR A 100 1.13 -9.07 23.06
N ASP A 101 0.18 -8.44 22.40
CA ASP A 101 0.27 -8.20 20.95
C ASP A 101 1.45 -7.26 20.62
N TYR A 102 1.58 -6.18 21.39
CA TYR A 102 2.72 -5.26 21.21
C TYR A 102 4.07 -5.92 21.53
N GLU A 103 4.16 -6.72 22.59
CA GLU A 103 5.36 -7.49 22.91
C GLU A 103 5.74 -8.42 21.76
N LYS A 104 4.77 -9.11 21.16
CA LYS A 104 4.99 -9.98 19.99
C LYS A 104 5.56 -9.19 18.81
N LEU A 105 5.00 -8.01 18.51
CA LEU A 105 5.52 -7.15 17.44
C LEU A 105 6.91 -6.63 17.74
N LEU A 106 7.17 -6.20 18.98
CA LEU A 106 8.45 -5.64 19.41
C LEU A 106 9.57 -6.69 19.52
N SER A 107 9.23 -7.98 19.53
CA SER A 107 10.18 -9.10 19.65
C SER A 107 10.18 -10.03 18.43
N CYS A 108 9.53 -9.66 17.33
CA CYS A 108 9.38 -10.55 16.18
C CYS A 108 10.69 -10.82 15.43
N GLY A 109 11.71 -9.97 15.60
CA GLY A 109 12.98 -10.10 14.90
C GLY A 109 12.85 -9.95 13.38
N TYR A 110 13.69 -10.67 12.65
CA TYR A 110 13.61 -10.80 11.20
C TYR A 110 14.02 -12.22 10.78
N VAL A 111 13.61 -12.61 9.57
CA VAL A 111 13.94 -13.93 9.01
C VAL A 111 14.79 -13.71 7.76
N PRO A 112 16.06 -14.13 7.75
CA PRO A 112 16.91 -14.04 6.57
C PRO A 112 16.46 -15.09 5.54
N GLU A 113 15.85 -14.65 4.46
CA GLU A 113 15.40 -15.53 3.38
C GLU A 113 16.11 -15.22 2.07
N ASN A 114 16.23 -16.24 1.23
CA ASN A 114 16.74 -16.12 -0.12
C ASN A 114 15.60 -16.24 -1.13
N TYR A 115 15.58 -15.33 -2.08
CA TYR A 115 14.63 -15.32 -3.18
C TYR A 115 15.26 -14.71 -4.44
N ARG A 116 14.61 -14.92 -5.58
CA ARG A 116 15.08 -14.38 -6.85
C ARG A 116 14.84 -12.86 -6.86
N LYS A 117 15.92 -12.08 -6.85
CA LYS A 117 15.85 -10.63 -6.97
C LYS A 117 15.47 -10.22 -8.40
N MET A 118 14.58 -9.26 -8.52
CA MET A 118 14.22 -8.58 -9.76
C MET A 118 14.82 -7.18 -9.71
N HIS A 119 15.40 -6.73 -10.81
CA HIS A 119 15.85 -5.35 -10.92
C HIS A 119 14.64 -4.50 -11.35
N ILE A 120 14.18 -3.61 -10.50
CA ILE A 120 13.12 -2.65 -10.78
C ILE A 120 13.79 -1.29 -10.86
N GLU A 121 13.61 -0.57 -11.95
CA GLU A 121 14.09 0.81 -12.07
C GLU A 121 13.25 1.72 -11.16
N GLU A 122 13.92 2.66 -10.46
CA GLU A 122 13.22 3.59 -9.58
C GLU A 122 12.16 4.39 -10.35
N GLY A 123 10.92 4.34 -9.86
CA GLY A 123 9.78 5.10 -10.41
C GLY A 123 9.02 4.42 -11.55
N GLU A 124 9.34 3.19 -11.92
CA GLU A 124 8.58 2.48 -12.97
C GLU A 124 7.34 1.75 -12.42
N THR A 125 7.38 1.23 -11.19
CA THR A 125 6.29 0.38 -10.67
C THR A 125 5.13 1.19 -10.12
N PHE A 126 5.40 2.13 -9.21
CA PHE A 126 4.33 2.95 -8.63
C PHE A 126 4.61 4.43 -8.87
N LYS A 127 3.68 5.11 -9.51
CA LYS A 127 3.73 6.57 -9.70
C LYS A 127 2.67 7.25 -8.85
N SER A 128 3.00 8.44 -8.38
CA SER A 128 2.06 9.36 -7.76
C SER A 128 2.00 10.63 -8.59
N LEU A 129 0.84 10.93 -9.14
CA LEU A 129 0.56 12.18 -9.83
C LEU A 129 -0.12 13.13 -8.88
N TYR A 130 0.31 14.38 -8.86
CA TYR A 130 -0.17 15.41 -7.96
C TYR A 130 -0.88 16.51 -8.73
N PHE A 131 -2.16 16.72 -8.46
CA PHE A 131 -3.00 17.75 -9.06
C PHE A 131 -3.34 18.78 -7.99
N MET A 132 -2.80 19.98 -8.13
CA MET A 132 -2.93 21.05 -7.15
C MET A 132 -3.83 22.17 -7.67
N ASN A 133 -4.45 22.91 -6.76
CA ASN A 133 -5.28 24.07 -7.08
C ASN A 133 -6.39 23.76 -8.09
N LEU A 134 -7.09 22.68 -7.86
CA LEU A 134 -8.16 22.20 -8.72
C LEU A 134 -9.43 22.97 -8.45
N ASP A 135 -9.64 24.15 -8.54
CA ASP A 135 -10.88 24.92 -8.30
C ASP A 135 -12.19 24.15 -8.62
N LYS A 136 -12.40 23.07 -7.84
CA LYS A 136 -13.44 22.06 -8.00
C LYS A 136 -14.16 21.79 -6.69
N THR A 137 -15.47 21.56 -6.80
CA THR A 137 -16.28 21.15 -5.66
C THR A 137 -15.97 19.71 -5.23
N LYS A 138 -16.36 19.36 -4.01
CA LYS A 138 -16.26 18.01 -3.49
C LYS A 138 -16.96 16.98 -4.40
N GLU A 139 -18.13 17.33 -4.93
CA GLU A 139 -18.93 16.49 -5.82
C GLU A 139 -18.22 16.24 -7.15
N GLU A 140 -17.61 17.28 -7.72
CA GLU A 140 -16.84 17.17 -8.96
C GLU A 140 -15.60 16.31 -8.79
N ILE A 141 -14.83 16.51 -7.70
CA ILE A 141 -13.66 15.69 -7.39
C ILE A 141 -14.05 14.23 -7.15
N THR A 142 -15.13 13.98 -6.42
CA THR A 142 -15.64 12.63 -6.16
C THR A 142 -16.04 11.92 -7.45
N LYS A 143 -16.73 12.65 -8.34
CA LYS A 143 -17.12 12.12 -9.66
C LYS A 143 -15.90 11.85 -10.55
N ALA A 144 -14.94 12.77 -10.57
CA ALA A 144 -13.70 12.58 -11.31
C ALA A 144 -12.93 11.36 -10.80
N ALA A 145 -12.77 11.22 -9.48
CA ALA A 145 -12.10 10.08 -8.87
C ALA A 145 -12.75 8.73 -9.25
N LYS A 146 -14.08 8.67 -9.23
CA LYS A 146 -14.81 7.47 -9.65
C LYS A 146 -14.53 7.13 -11.12
N ASN A 147 -14.64 8.12 -12.00
CA ASN A 147 -14.44 7.91 -13.43
C ASN A 147 -12.98 7.49 -13.74
N ILE A 148 -12.00 8.11 -13.07
CA ILE A 148 -10.57 7.77 -13.21
C ILE A 148 -10.32 6.31 -12.82
N LEU A 149 -10.89 5.83 -11.70
CA LEU A 149 -10.76 4.45 -11.27
C LEU A 149 -11.41 3.45 -12.25
N GLU A 150 -12.50 3.85 -12.92
CA GLU A 150 -13.22 2.99 -13.87
C GLU A 150 -12.63 3.01 -15.29
N ASP A 151 -11.85 4.04 -15.66
CA ASP A 151 -11.31 4.23 -17.00
C ASP A 151 -9.90 3.64 -17.16
N LYS A 152 -9.81 2.51 -17.83
CA LYS A 152 -8.52 1.81 -18.11
C LYS A 152 -7.53 2.65 -18.92
N GLU A 153 -7.97 3.68 -19.64
CA GLU A 153 -7.05 4.58 -20.36
C GLU A 153 -6.27 5.50 -19.40
N CYS A 154 -6.68 5.59 -18.13
CA CYS A 154 -5.95 6.28 -17.07
C CYS A 154 -4.73 5.52 -16.55
N GLY A 155 -4.55 4.26 -16.95
CA GLY A 155 -3.58 3.32 -16.39
C GLY A 155 -4.20 2.48 -15.28
N GLN A 156 -3.36 1.72 -14.57
CA GLN A 156 -3.81 0.93 -13.42
C GLN A 156 -3.81 1.77 -12.15
N VAL A 157 -4.91 2.47 -11.91
CA VAL A 157 -5.06 3.35 -10.75
C VAL A 157 -5.46 2.51 -9.54
N PHE A 158 -4.65 2.51 -8.48
CA PHE A 158 -4.93 1.78 -7.24
C PHE A 158 -5.67 2.64 -6.22
N ARG A 159 -5.31 3.92 -6.13
CA ARG A 159 -5.82 4.78 -5.08
C ARG A 159 -5.83 6.24 -5.52
N ILE A 160 -6.87 6.96 -5.10
CA ILE A 160 -6.94 8.42 -5.23
C ILE A 160 -7.15 9.01 -3.84
N LYS A 161 -6.26 9.92 -3.44
CA LYS A 161 -6.42 10.74 -2.25
C LYS A 161 -6.69 12.18 -2.64
N GLY A 162 -7.69 12.80 -2.04
CA GLY A 162 -7.98 14.22 -2.25
C GLY A 162 -8.07 14.93 -0.92
N PHE A 163 -7.42 16.09 -0.83
CA PHE A 163 -7.56 17.00 0.30
C PHE A 163 -8.16 18.29 -0.24
N LEU A 164 -9.38 18.58 0.18
CA LEU A 164 -10.20 19.66 -0.38
C LEU A 164 -11.01 20.34 0.72
N LYS A 165 -11.57 21.50 0.41
CA LYS A 165 -12.50 22.18 1.29
C LYS A 165 -13.93 21.92 0.84
N ASP A 166 -14.83 21.76 1.81
CA ASP A 166 -16.26 21.77 1.56
C ASP A 166 -16.80 23.22 1.36
N GLU A 167 -18.09 23.34 1.10
CA GLU A 167 -18.76 24.64 0.92
C GLU A 167 -18.67 25.57 2.14
N GLU A 168 -18.46 25.00 3.34
CA GLU A 168 -18.27 25.75 4.58
C GLU A 168 -16.79 26.09 4.84
N GLY A 169 -15.89 25.68 3.95
CA GLY A 169 -14.44 25.88 4.07
C GLY A 169 -13.75 24.93 5.04
N LYS A 170 -14.42 23.84 5.46
CA LYS A 170 -13.84 22.79 6.31
C LYS A 170 -13.04 21.82 5.48
N TRP A 171 -11.92 21.36 6.01
CA TRP A 171 -11.08 20.40 5.35
C TRP A 171 -11.70 19.00 5.37
N MET A 172 -11.65 18.35 4.21
CA MET A 172 -12.13 17.00 3.96
C MET A 172 -11.03 16.18 3.29
N GLU A 173 -10.91 14.92 3.65
CA GLU A 173 -10.08 13.93 2.97
C GLU A 173 -10.97 12.98 2.16
N LEU A 174 -10.77 12.94 0.84
CA LEU A 174 -11.25 11.89 -0.04
C LEU A 174 -10.22 10.76 -0.07
N ASN A 175 -10.67 9.54 0.09
CA ASN A 175 -9.88 8.34 -0.10
C ASN A 175 -10.70 7.35 -0.94
N ALA A 176 -10.25 7.06 -2.15
CA ALA A 176 -10.96 6.24 -3.12
C ALA A 176 -10.06 5.12 -3.65
N THR A 177 -10.61 3.92 -3.70
CA THR A 177 -10.07 2.71 -4.35
C THR A 177 -11.16 2.08 -5.21
N HIS A 178 -10.88 1.00 -5.92
CA HIS A 178 -11.90 0.23 -6.64
C HIS A 178 -12.97 -0.38 -5.72
N GLN A 179 -12.65 -0.60 -4.45
CA GLN A 179 -13.53 -1.26 -3.50
C GLN A 179 -14.37 -0.28 -2.69
N GLU A 180 -13.83 0.91 -2.41
CA GLU A 180 -14.50 1.87 -1.54
C GLU A 180 -14.14 3.32 -1.85
N MET A 181 -15.05 4.20 -1.47
CA MET A 181 -14.82 5.64 -1.51
C MET A 181 -15.32 6.27 -0.21
N ARG A 182 -14.41 6.92 0.52
CA ARG A 182 -14.72 7.59 1.79
C ARG A 182 -14.35 9.06 1.71
N ILE A 183 -15.17 9.88 2.35
CA ILE A 183 -14.90 11.31 2.55
C ILE A 183 -15.10 11.60 4.03
N CYS A 184 -14.05 12.04 4.69
CA CYS A 184 -14.05 12.32 6.12
C CYS A 184 -13.53 13.74 6.41
N PRO A 185 -14.08 14.44 7.43
CA PRO A 185 -13.52 15.70 7.88
C PRO A 185 -12.16 15.50 8.50
N ILE A 186 -11.24 16.44 8.25
CA ILE A 186 -9.92 16.49 8.84
C ILE A 186 -9.65 17.89 9.42
N PRO A 187 -8.75 18.01 10.42
CA PRO A 187 -8.50 19.30 11.05
C PRO A 187 -7.84 20.32 10.11
N GLU A 188 -6.86 19.88 9.34
CA GLU A 188 -6.04 20.70 8.46
C GLU A 188 -5.65 19.90 7.21
N GLY A 189 -5.36 20.59 6.09
CA GLY A 189 -4.94 19.98 4.84
C GLY A 189 -4.29 20.98 3.90
N GLN A 190 -3.80 20.47 2.78
CA GLN A 190 -3.35 21.23 1.64
C GLN A 190 -4.15 20.78 0.43
N GLU A 191 -4.69 21.71 -0.35
CA GLU A 191 -5.51 21.37 -1.52
C GLU A 191 -4.70 20.67 -2.59
N VAL A 192 -4.90 19.34 -2.67
CA VAL A 192 -4.23 18.47 -3.63
C VAL A 192 -5.05 17.21 -3.84
N VAL A 193 -5.05 16.71 -5.07
CA VAL A 193 -5.50 15.35 -5.40
C VAL A 193 -4.29 14.54 -5.85
N ILE A 194 -4.10 13.37 -5.26
CA ILE A 194 -3.00 12.46 -5.53
C ILE A 194 -3.58 11.19 -6.15
N VAL A 195 -3.14 10.85 -7.35
CA VAL A 195 -3.50 9.62 -8.04
C VAL A 195 -2.31 8.68 -7.99
N ILE A 196 -2.50 7.50 -7.46
CA ILE A 196 -1.45 6.49 -7.22
C ILE A 196 -1.77 5.25 -8.04
N GLY A 197 -0.79 4.75 -8.79
CA GLY A 197 -0.98 3.57 -9.63
C GLY A 197 0.23 3.25 -10.49
N GLU A 198 0.05 2.32 -11.41
CA GLU A 198 1.04 1.91 -12.41
C GLU A 198 0.63 2.40 -13.80
N GLU A 199 1.63 2.65 -14.66
CA GLU A 199 1.41 3.09 -16.05
C GLU A 199 0.44 4.26 -16.19
N LEU A 200 0.43 5.19 -15.22
CA LEU A 200 -0.51 6.29 -15.18
C LEU A 200 -0.39 7.20 -16.40
N ASN A 201 -1.53 7.45 -17.06
CA ASN A 201 -1.67 8.42 -18.15
C ASN A 201 -2.08 9.77 -17.60
N GLU A 202 -1.08 10.62 -17.33
CA GLU A 202 -1.28 11.94 -16.73
C GLU A 202 -2.21 12.83 -17.56
N GLU A 203 -2.05 12.85 -18.89
CA GLU A 203 -2.88 13.67 -19.80
C GLU A 203 -4.35 13.26 -19.73
N LYS A 204 -4.61 11.96 -19.68
CA LYS A 204 -5.97 11.42 -19.60
C LYS A 204 -6.60 11.72 -18.23
N ILE A 205 -5.85 11.55 -17.16
CA ILE A 205 -6.29 11.84 -15.78
C ILE A 205 -6.59 13.34 -15.64
N GLN A 206 -5.71 14.20 -16.18
CA GLN A 206 -5.90 15.66 -16.15
C GLN A 206 -7.21 16.10 -16.83
N GLN A 207 -7.66 15.42 -17.88
CA GLN A 207 -8.92 15.73 -18.54
C GLN A 207 -10.12 15.63 -17.59
N TYR A 208 -10.14 14.64 -16.69
CA TYR A 208 -11.21 14.47 -15.70
C TYR A 208 -11.26 15.59 -14.67
N PHE A 209 -10.12 16.23 -14.39
CA PHE A 209 -10.05 17.39 -13.52
C PHE A 209 -10.27 18.72 -14.26
N SER A 210 -10.28 18.70 -15.58
CA SER A 210 -10.48 19.93 -16.41
C SER A 210 -11.93 20.07 -16.90
N MET A 211 -12.75 19.02 -16.81
CA MET A 211 -14.18 19.03 -17.13
C MET A 211 -14.97 19.63 -15.98
#